data_07385a455b9f3889dc5f6c26460fdb60
#
_entry.id   07385a455b9f3889dc5f6c26460fdb60
#
_cell.length_a   1.000
_cell.length_b   1.000
_cell.length_c   1.000
_cell.angle_alpha   90.00
_cell.angle_beta   90.00
_cell.angle_gamma   90.00
#
_symmetry.space_group_name_H-M   'P 1'
#
loop_
_entity.id
_entity.type
_entity.pdbx_description
1 polymer ?
#
loop_
_entity_poly.entity_id
_entity_poly.type
_entity_poly.pdbx_seq_one_letter_code
_entity_poly.pdbx_strand_id
1 'polypeptide(L)'
;GRARDGIRMVQSRGARGFQFSGSPQLFSFPASQLFINCNFFPAEFSIVVTLKIPQMAPEKSEYIFTLLEGDSDEPLLGLRLSQNNPPCGHSEEGHLWFNTLKRGLFLCDGIVWLTMLQVKEKLDYVEDHQDLFTNSETFDIEVFHIPSVGLFMATANRDSNLGSGIYKWTDGRFERYQNISTYDAQAWQYFTVGKKKFLVVANCRSKDAGNQEQSVIYKWSSRKLKFIHYQTLITHSARDWEAFSIQDETFLAVANHRQGGRNHNIDSVIYKWNPVAQFFEVNQTIPTTGAYDWEFFTIGPYYFLAVANTFNGRSTVIDSTIYIWLGGMFQPYQSITTFGAIDWEMFQIENRVFLAVANSQMLTEEGKILYSINSTIYELSMTSQTFIKFQEIETNSALDWEYFTVGDDKFLVVANSYDGNSYSLNSVIYRWQGYEGFIPVHRLSTNGCRDWEYFNTTDGSYLIYSSARAALSKVLKLRTI
;
A
#
# COMPACT_ATOMS: atom_id res chain seq x y z
N GLY A 1 -5.72 -3.07 56.29
CA GLY A 1 -6.99 -2.83 55.64
C GLY A 1 -7.87 -4.07 55.71
N ARG A 2 -9.13 -3.95 56.09
CA ARG A 2 -10.08 -5.06 56.06
C ARG A 2 -10.46 -5.35 54.58
N ALA A 3 -10.26 -6.61 54.16
CA ALA A 3 -10.78 -7.04 52.86
C ALA A 3 -12.32 -6.94 52.91
N ARG A 4 -12.90 -6.17 52.00
CA ARG A 4 -14.36 -6.10 51.79
C ARG A 4 -14.81 -7.29 50.92
N ASP A 5 -16.07 -7.70 51.06
CA ASP A 5 -16.64 -8.75 50.23
C ASP A 5 -16.42 -8.46 48.73
N GLY A 6 -15.84 -9.44 48.02
CA GLY A 6 -15.54 -9.31 46.59
C GLY A 6 -14.05 -9.12 46.23
N ILE A 7 -13.18 -8.98 47.24
CA ILE A 7 -11.72 -8.94 47.03
C ILE A 7 -11.11 -10.24 47.52
N ARG A 8 -10.47 -10.99 46.62
CA ARG A 8 -9.81 -12.26 46.95
C ARG A 8 -8.34 -12.17 46.64
N MET A 9 -7.51 -12.59 47.59
CA MET A 9 -6.07 -12.75 47.32
C MET A 9 -5.87 -14.00 46.46
N VAL A 10 -5.15 -13.83 45.36
CA VAL A 10 -4.83 -14.91 44.40
C VAL A 10 -3.34 -14.97 44.14
N GLN A 11 -2.86 -16.16 43.80
CA GLN A 11 -1.50 -16.39 43.40
C GLN A 11 -1.50 -16.83 41.94
N SER A 12 -0.72 -16.13 41.08
CA SER A 12 -0.56 -16.45 39.66
C SER A 12 0.89 -16.36 39.28
N ARG A 13 1.46 -17.42 38.72
CA ARG A 13 2.85 -17.51 38.23
C ARG A 13 3.89 -17.00 39.24
N GLY A 14 3.71 -17.36 40.52
CA GLY A 14 4.65 -16.98 41.59
C GLY A 14 4.43 -15.59 42.20
N ALA A 15 3.58 -14.75 41.63
CA ALA A 15 3.20 -13.45 42.20
C ALA A 15 1.89 -13.54 42.99
N ARG A 16 1.78 -12.76 44.07
CA ARG A 16 0.54 -12.59 44.82
C ARG A 16 -0.17 -11.34 44.33
N GLY A 17 -1.48 -11.42 44.16
CA GLY A 17 -2.31 -10.31 43.71
C GLY A 17 -3.71 -10.36 44.32
N PHE A 18 -4.52 -9.36 44.00
CA PHE A 18 -5.89 -9.26 44.39
C PHE A 18 -6.80 -9.50 43.17
N GLN A 19 -7.80 -10.35 43.34
CA GLN A 19 -8.88 -10.51 42.36
C GLN A 19 -10.09 -9.74 42.84
N PHE A 20 -10.60 -8.85 42.00
CA PHE A 20 -11.81 -8.10 42.23
C PHE A 20 -12.95 -8.80 41.49
N SER A 21 -14.06 -9.09 42.17
CA SER A 21 -15.25 -9.74 41.59
C SER A 21 -16.52 -9.11 42.14
N GLY A 22 -17.46 -8.78 41.24
CA GLY A 22 -18.75 -8.17 41.60
C GLY A 22 -18.85 -6.68 41.31
N SER A 23 -19.74 -5.96 42.04
CA SER A 23 -19.94 -4.50 41.91
C SER A 23 -18.67 -3.71 42.16
N PRO A 24 -18.58 -2.44 41.69
CA PRO A 24 -17.34 -1.64 41.77
C PRO A 24 -16.80 -1.63 43.20
N GLN A 25 -15.64 -2.16 43.39
CA GLN A 25 -14.93 -2.29 44.63
C GLN A 25 -13.82 -1.26 44.71
N LEU A 26 -13.88 -0.38 45.68
CA LEU A 26 -12.86 0.63 45.90
C LEU A 26 -11.90 0.16 47.00
N PHE A 27 -10.61 0.15 46.69
CA PHE A 27 -9.53 -0.06 47.65
C PHE A 27 -8.91 1.30 47.93
N SER A 28 -9.29 1.95 49.02
CA SER A 28 -8.79 3.25 49.39
C SER A 28 -8.04 3.24 50.70
N PHE A 29 -7.03 4.06 50.83
CA PHE A 29 -6.30 4.30 52.07
C PHE A 29 -5.77 5.75 52.06
N PRO A 30 -5.62 6.36 53.26
CA PRO A 30 -5.07 7.72 53.36
C PRO A 30 -3.64 7.78 52.84
N ALA A 31 -3.32 8.85 52.16
CA ALA A 31 -1.98 9.09 51.64
C ALA A 31 -0.90 9.06 52.74
N SER A 32 -1.26 9.39 53.99
CA SER A 32 -0.39 9.27 55.16
C SER A 32 0.12 7.85 55.43
N GLN A 33 -0.50 6.83 54.87
CA GLN A 33 0.01 5.45 54.96
C GLN A 33 1.15 5.15 53.97
N LEU A 34 1.30 5.96 52.92
CA LEU A 34 2.33 5.82 51.90
C LEU A 34 3.42 6.87 52.04
N PHE A 35 3.07 8.08 52.46
CA PHE A 35 4.01 9.20 52.52
C PHE A 35 4.24 9.62 53.98
N ILE A 36 5.51 9.79 54.32
CA ILE A 36 5.91 10.23 55.69
C ILE A 36 5.50 11.68 55.98
N ASN A 37 5.43 12.51 54.95
CA ASN A 37 5.00 13.88 55.02
C ASN A 37 4.01 14.23 53.92
N CYS A 38 2.71 14.31 54.25
CA CYS A 38 1.64 14.55 53.32
C CYS A 38 1.51 15.99 52.83
N ASN A 39 2.30 16.92 53.38
CA ASN A 39 2.30 18.32 52.95
C ASN A 39 3.08 18.58 51.66
N PHE A 40 3.88 17.59 51.23
CA PHE A 40 4.64 17.67 49.99
C PHE A 40 4.49 16.36 49.20
N PHE A 41 3.91 16.48 48.03
CA PHE A 41 3.95 15.40 47.07
C PHE A 41 5.40 15.21 46.61
N PRO A 42 5.94 13.98 46.58
CA PRO A 42 7.32 13.77 46.15
C PRO A 42 7.50 14.21 44.69
N ALA A 43 8.61 14.89 44.41
CA ALA A 43 8.95 15.36 43.06
C ALA A 43 9.09 14.21 42.04
N GLU A 44 9.44 13.03 42.55
CA GLU A 44 9.54 11.79 41.75
C GLU A 44 8.91 10.62 42.50
N PHE A 45 8.07 9.86 41.81
CA PHE A 45 7.52 8.63 42.34
C PHE A 45 7.25 7.64 41.20
N SER A 46 7.22 6.35 41.53
CA SER A 46 6.88 5.29 40.60
C SER A 46 5.76 4.44 41.17
N ILE A 47 4.74 4.20 40.36
CA ILE A 47 3.66 3.27 40.67
C ILE A 47 3.75 2.11 39.69
N VAL A 48 3.91 0.90 40.20
CA VAL A 48 3.96 -0.33 39.40
C VAL A 48 2.68 -1.13 39.68
N VAL A 49 1.84 -1.25 38.67
CA VAL A 49 0.59 -2.02 38.74
C VAL A 49 0.59 -3.09 37.66
N THR A 50 0.42 -4.34 38.07
CA THR A 50 0.26 -5.45 37.11
C THR A 50 -1.21 -5.88 37.13
N LEU A 51 -1.85 -5.79 35.96
CA LEU A 51 -3.28 -6.08 35.82
C LEU A 51 -3.49 -7.24 34.86
N LYS A 52 -4.51 -8.06 35.17
CA LYS A 52 -5.08 -9.00 34.23
C LYS A 52 -6.56 -8.70 34.07
N ILE A 53 -6.94 -8.21 32.91
CA ILE A 53 -8.32 -7.89 32.57
C ILE A 53 -8.83 -8.95 31.60
N PRO A 54 -9.70 -9.86 32.03
CA PRO A 54 -10.14 -10.98 31.20
C PRO A 54 -11.01 -10.53 30.02
N GLN A 55 -11.91 -9.59 30.27
CA GLN A 55 -12.78 -9.01 29.25
C GLN A 55 -13.41 -7.72 29.79
N MET A 56 -13.41 -6.68 28.98
CA MET A 56 -14.02 -5.39 29.32
C MET A 56 -15.16 -5.10 28.33
N ALA A 57 -16.33 -4.74 28.85
CA ALA A 57 -17.44 -4.37 27.99
C ALA A 57 -17.12 -3.04 27.26
N PRO A 58 -17.48 -2.87 25.97
CA PRO A 58 -17.10 -1.69 25.17
C PRO A 58 -17.51 -0.35 25.79
N GLU A 59 -18.61 -0.33 26.52
CA GLU A 59 -19.19 0.88 27.13
C GLU A 59 -18.70 1.14 28.57
N LYS A 60 -17.90 0.23 29.13
CA LYS A 60 -17.37 0.39 30.49
C LYS A 60 -16.07 1.15 30.51
N SER A 61 -15.97 2.03 31.48
CA SER A 61 -14.78 2.78 31.79
C SER A 61 -14.53 2.66 33.29
N GLU A 62 -13.34 2.25 33.68
CA GLU A 62 -12.99 1.96 35.08
C GLU A 62 -11.65 2.62 35.42
N TYR A 63 -11.58 3.27 36.59
CA TYR A 63 -10.33 3.74 37.14
C TYR A 63 -9.57 2.57 37.79
N ILE A 64 -8.31 2.42 37.44
CA ILE A 64 -7.40 1.46 38.08
C ILE A 64 -6.80 2.07 39.34
N PHE A 65 -6.47 3.34 39.23
CA PHE A 65 -5.81 4.12 40.28
C PHE A 65 -6.34 5.55 40.19
N THR A 66 -6.61 6.14 41.36
CA THR A 66 -6.99 7.54 41.47
C THR A 66 -6.41 8.12 42.75
N LEU A 67 -5.79 9.27 42.65
CA LEU A 67 -5.40 10.13 43.77
C LEU A 67 -6.49 11.19 43.93
N LEU A 68 -7.10 11.27 45.10
CA LEU A 68 -8.16 12.24 45.39
C LEU A 68 -7.62 13.36 46.29
N GLU A 69 -8.11 14.56 46.12
CA GLU A 69 -7.86 15.65 47.02
C GLU A 69 -8.62 15.44 48.34
N GLY A 70 -7.99 15.79 49.48
CA GLY A 70 -8.34 15.32 50.81
C GLY A 70 -9.81 15.45 51.26
N ASP A 71 -10.54 16.47 50.84
CA ASP A 71 -11.94 16.75 51.23
C ASP A 71 -12.89 16.87 50.03
N SER A 72 -12.41 16.73 48.82
CA SER A 72 -13.18 16.62 47.60
C SER A 72 -13.02 15.21 47.00
N ASP A 73 -14.11 14.64 46.52
CA ASP A 73 -14.02 13.38 45.74
C ASP A 73 -13.49 13.62 44.31
N GLU A 74 -12.85 14.77 44.08
CA GLU A 74 -12.28 15.10 42.76
C GLU A 74 -10.91 14.46 42.57
N PRO A 75 -10.69 13.80 41.44
CA PRO A 75 -9.42 13.14 41.17
C PRO A 75 -8.35 14.15 40.74
N LEU A 76 -7.22 14.20 41.48
CA LEU A 76 -6.02 14.97 41.12
C LEU A 76 -5.18 14.24 40.06
N LEU A 77 -5.12 12.92 40.12
CA LEU A 77 -4.37 12.08 39.20
C LEU A 77 -5.08 10.73 39.10
N GLY A 78 -5.21 10.19 37.90
CA GLY A 78 -5.84 8.88 37.74
C GLY A 78 -5.41 8.15 36.49
N LEU A 79 -5.43 6.82 36.56
CA LEU A 79 -5.29 5.94 35.41
C LEU A 79 -6.63 5.25 35.13
N ARG A 80 -7.19 5.55 33.96
CA ARG A 80 -8.48 5.06 33.50
C ARG A 80 -8.30 4.04 32.37
N LEU A 81 -9.13 3.02 32.37
CA LEU A 81 -9.25 2.05 31.28
C LEU A 81 -10.57 2.22 30.54
N SER A 82 -10.54 2.31 29.23
CA SER A 82 -11.74 2.19 28.40
C SER A 82 -11.38 1.84 26.96
N GLN A 83 -12.37 1.36 26.19
CA GLN A 83 -12.25 1.14 24.75
C GLN A 83 -12.60 2.41 23.95
N ASN A 84 -13.55 3.20 24.46
CA ASN A 84 -14.01 4.44 23.84
C ASN A 84 -13.22 5.63 24.36
N ASN A 85 -13.07 6.66 23.53
CA ASN A 85 -12.43 7.90 23.93
C ASN A 85 -13.25 8.58 25.04
N PRO A 86 -12.74 8.67 26.27
CA PRO A 86 -13.39 9.49 27.29
C PRO A 86 -13.25 10.98 26.93
N PRO A 87 -14.09 11.86 27.46
CA PRO A 87 -13.90 13.29 27.31
C PRO A 87 -12.53 13.71 27.88
N CYS A 88 -11.92 14.72 27.27
CA CYS A 88 -10.73 15.40 27.81
C CYS A 88 -11.07 16.88 27.88
N GLY A 89 -11.20 17.39 29.07
CA GLY A 89 -11.47 18.77 29.39
C GLY A 89 -10.64 19.20 30.59
N HIS A 90 -10.88 20.42 31.12
CA HIS A 90 -10.16 20.90 32.30
C HIS A 90 -10.31 20.02 33.53
N SER A 91 -11.43 19.31 33.67
CA SER A 91 -11.66 18.37 34.78
C SER A 91 -10.84 17.07 34.65
N GLU A 92 -10.38 16.75 33.46
CA GLU A 92 -9.56 15.56 33.18
C GLU A 92 -8.08 15.91 32.94
N GLU A 93 -7.68 17.16 33.04
CA GLU A 93 -6.30 17.59 32.87
C GLU A 93 -5.37 16.84 33.83
N GLY A 94 -4.28 16.28 33.28
CA GLY A 94 -3.34 15.41 34.02
C GLY A 94 -3.78 13.96 34.18
N HIS A 95 -4.98 13.59 33.75
CA HIS A 95 -5.42 12.20 33.79
C HIS A 95 -4.77 11.34 32.71
N LEU A 96 -4.44 10.12 33.06
CA LEU A 96 -3.96 9.08 32.16
C LEU A 96 -5.12 8.17 31.75
N TRP A 97 -5.15 7.84 30.47
CA TRP A 97 -6.10 6.90 29.90
C TRP A 97 -5.38 5.82 29.11
N PHE A 98 -5.61 4.55 29.46
CA PHE A 98 -5.19 3.43 28.66
C PHE A 98 -6.35 2.96 27.78
N ASN A 99 -6.20 3.13 26.47
CA ASN A 99 -7.15 2.60 25.49
C ASN A 99 -6.83 1.14 25.22
N THR A 100 -7.72 0.25 25.63
CA THR A 100 -7.49 -1.21 25.49
C THR A 100 -7.62 -1.69 24.05
N LEU A 101 -8.35 -0.97 23.20
CA LEU A 101 -8.48 -1.29 21.77
C LEU A 101 -7.24 -0.85 20.98
N LYS A 102 -6.82 0.39 21.20
CA LYS A 102 -5.62 0.97 20.56
C LYS A 102 -4.31 0.56 21.24
N ARG A 103 -4.38 -0.17 22.37
CA ARG A 103 -3.23 -0.55 23.20
C ARG A 103 -2.27 0.60 23.48
N GLY A 104 -2.84 1.78 23.81
CA GLY A 104 -2.09 3.02 23.99
C GLY A 104 -2.39 3.70 25.32
N LEU A 105 -1.38 4.39 25.86
CA LEU A 105 -1.47 5.26 27.02
C LEU A 105 -1.53 6.72 26.56
N PHE A 106 -2.53 7.46 27.04
CA PHE A 106 -2.78 8.84 26.67
C PHE A 106 -2.83 9.70 27.94
N LEU A 107 -2.41 10.97 27.82
CA LEU A 107 -2.50 11.99 28.84
C LEU A 107 -3.46 13.08 28.36
N CYS A 108 -4.43 13.47 29.19
CA CYS A 108 -5.27 14.64 28.91
C CYS A 108 -4.52 15.93 29.27
N ASP A 109 -4.42 16.88 28.34
CA ASP A 109 -3.81 18.20 28.57
C ASP A 109 -4.83 19.30 28.89
N GLY A 110 -6.08 18.88 29.16
CA GLY A 110 -7.20 19.78 29.40
C GLY A 110 -7.99 20.14 28.13
N ILE A 111 -7.51 19.75 26.94
CA ILE A 111 -8.15 20.01 25.64
C ILE A 111 -8.26 18.73 24.82
N VAL A 112 -7.15 17.99 24.70
CA VAL A 112 -7.04 16.78 23.87
C VAL A 112 -6.23 15.69 24.56
N TRP A 113 -6.44 14.45 24.13
CA TRP A 113 -5.65 13.32 24.59
C TRP A 113 -4.33 13.26 23.84
N LEU A 114 -3.23 13.53 24.52
CA LEU A 114 -1.86 13.38 23.99
C LEU A 114 -1.41 11.92 24.11
N THR A 115 -0.87 11.37 23.04
CA THR A 115 -0.31 10.02 23.05
C THR A 115 1.01 9.99 23.82
N MET A 116 1.05 9.27 24.94
CA MET A 116 2.26 9.06 25.73
C MET A 116 3.01 7.79 25.36
N LEU A 117 2.26 6.72 25.13
CA LEU A 117 2.78 5.42 24.71
C LEU A 117 1.71 4.70 23.89
N GLN A 118 2.08 4.19 22.75
CA GLN A 118 1.23 3.33 21.95
C GLN A 118 2.04 2.14 21.46
N VAL A 119 1.50 0.95 21.62
CA VAL A 119 2.09 -0.22 20.96
C VAL A 119 1.81 -0.05 19.47
N LYS A 120 2.86 0.23 18.71
CA LYS A 120 2.78 0.34 17.27
C LYS A 120 2.96 -1.04 16.67
N GLU A 121 2.06 -1.38 15.77
CA GLU A 121 2.20 -2.58 14.98
C GLU A 121 3.47 -2.49 14.13
N LYS A 122 4.30 -3.52 14.17
CA LYS A 122 5.56 -3.59 13.42
C LYS A 122 5.61 -4.88 12.64
N LEU A 123 6.14 -4.81 11.42
CA LEU A 123 6.41 -6.01 10.64
C LEU A 123 7.50 -6.84 11.31
N ASP A 124 7.15 -8.08 11.67
CA ASP A 124 8.08 -9.05 12.28
C ASP A 124 8.69 -9.95 11.20
N TYR A 125 7.85 -10.67 10.46
CA TYR A 125 8.28 -11.52 9.36
C TYR A 125 7.19 -11.68 8.30
N VAL A 126 7.58 -12.26 7.17
CA VAL A 126 6.70 -12.56 6.04
C VAL A 126 6.61 -14.07 5.89
N GLU A 127 5.40 -14.60 5.79
CA GLU A 127 5.17 -16.04 5.64
C GLU A 127 4.35 -16.37 4.38
N ASP A 128 4.60 -17.54 3.81
CA ASP A 128 3.79 -18.07 2.72
C ASP A 128 2.35 -18.30 3.21
N HIS A 129 1.38 -17.73 2.51
CA HIS A 129 -0.04 -17.85 2.84
C HIS A 129 -0.80 -18.71 1.84
N GLN A 130 -0.62 -18.47 0.56
CA GLN A 130 -1.29 -19.20 -0.50
C GLN A 130 -0.41 -19.36 -1.74
N ASP A 131 -0.27 -20.58 -2.23
CA ASP A 131 0.16 -20.84 -3.58
C ASP A 131 -1.03 -20.62 -4.52
N LEU A 132 -0.91 -19.68 -5.46
CA LEU A 132 -1.95 -19.33 -6.40
C LEU A 132 -1.61 -19.85 -7.79
N PHE A 133 -2.30 -20.90 -8.20
CA PHE A 133 -2.20 -21.43 -9.56
C PHE A 133 -3.01 -20.59 -10.52
N THR A 134 -2.33 -19.91 -11.43
CA THR A 134 -2.90 -19.06 -12.46
C THR A 134 -3.03 -19.80 -13.80
N ASN A 135 -3.62 -19.14 -14.81
CA ASN A 135 -3.83 -19.79 -16.11
C ASN A 135 -2.50 -20.09 -16.86
N SER A 136 -1.55 -19.17 -16.73
CA SER A 136 -0.21 -19.25 -17.33
C SER A 136 0.72 -18.30 -16.57
N GLU A 137 1.90 -18.03 -17.12
CA GLU A 137 2.77 -16.96 -16.63
C GLU A 137 1.97 -15.68 -16.43
N THR A 138 2.17 -15.04 -15.30
CA THR A 138 1.41 -13.85 -14.88
C THR A 138 2.34 -12.64 -14.92
N PHE A 139 1.93 -11.61 -15.64
CA PHE A 139 2.74 -10.42 -15.84
C PHE A 139 2.38 -9.29 -14.89
N ASP A 140 1.15 -9.28 -14.42
CA ASP A 140 0.61 -8.25 -13.55
C ASP A 140 -0.55 -8.80 -12.73
N ILE A 141 -0.77 -8.22 -11.58
CA ILE A 141 -1.87 -8.52 -10.66
C ILE A 141 -2.51 -7.20 -10.21
N GLU A 142 -3.77 -7.06 -10.44
CA GLU A 142 -4.57 -5.92 -9.96
C GLU A 142 -5.51 -6.37 -8.84
N VAL A 143 -5.31 -5.90 -7.62
CA VAL A 143 -6.17 -6.16 -6.46
C VAL A 143 -7.14 -5.01 -6.24
N PHE A 144 -8.44 -5.30 -6.23
CA PHE A 144 -9.46 -4.28 -6.13
C PHE A 144 -10.68 -4.71 -5.31
N HIS A 145 -11.40 -3.74 -4.79
CA HIS A 145 -12.60 -3.97 -3.99
C HIS A 145 -13.87 -3.49 -4.71
N ILE A 146 -14.83 -4.40 -4.86
CA ILE A 146 -16.17 -4.04 -5.33
C ILE A 146 -17.08 -3.87 -4.11
N PRO A 147 -17.55 -2.63 -3.80
CA PRO A 147 -18.39 -2.38 -2.63
C PRO A 147 -19.60 -3.31 -2.59
N SER A 148 -19.89 -3.89 -1.44
CA SER A 148 -20.97 -4.85 -1.16
C SER A 148 -20.81 -6.22 -1.83
N VAL A 149 -19.70 -6.48 -2.56
CA VAL A 149 -19.43 -7.77 -3.20
C VAL A 149 -18.18 -8.44 -2.63
N GLY A 150 -17.12 -7.67 -2.41
CA GLY A 150 -15.90 -8.14 -1.78
C GLY A 150 -14.61 -7.73 -2.48
N LEU A 151 -13.51 -8.33 -2.04
CA LEU A 151 -12.17 -8.15 -2.57
C LEU A 151 -11.95 -9.11 -3.74
N PHE A 152 -11.38 -8.59 -4.80
CA PHE A 152 -11.06 -9.31 -6.04
C PHE A 152 -9.63 -9.09 -6.47
N MET A 153 -9.18 -9.93 -7.36
CA MET A 153 -7.89 -9.84 -8.01
C MET A 153 -8.04 -10.25 -9.48
N ALA A 154 -7.42 -9.52 -10.39
CA ALA A 154 -7.26 -9.89 -11.79
C ALA A 154 -5.81 -10.23 -12.08
N THR A 155 -5.54 -11.27 -12.85
CA THR A 155 -4.19 -11.66 -13.27
C THR A 155 -4.02 -11.43 -14.77
N ALA A 156 -2.96 -10.73 -15.18
CA ALA A 156 -2.61 -10.57 -16.59
C ALA A 156 -1.81 -11.78 -17.06
N ASN A 157 -2.50 -12.72 -17.72
CA ASN A 157 -1.90 -13.98 -18.14
C ASN A 157 -1.42 -13.94 -19.59
N ARG A 158 -0.25 -14.53 -19.82
CA ARG A 158 0.42 -14.54 -21.12
C ARG A 158 -0.29 -15.39 -22.18
N ASP A 159 -0.80 -16.56 -21.78
CA ASP A 159 -1.38 -17.51 -22.73
C ASP A 159 -2.76 -17.05 -23.21
N SER A 160 -2.83 -16.68 -24.48
CA SER A 160 -4.04 -16.19 -25.13
C SER A 160 -5.14 -17.28 -25.30
N ASN A 161 -4.78 -18.56 -25.28
CA ASN A 161 -5.75 -19.63 -25.38
C ASN A 161 -6.49 -19.86 -24.07
N LEU A 162 -5.79 -19.65 -22.95
CA LEU A 162 -6.35 -19.82 -21.61
C LEU A 162 -7.00 -18.54 -21.09
N GLY A 163 -6.52 -17.38 -21.56
CA GLY A 163 -6.99 -16.07 -21.12
C GLY A 163 -6.55 -15.73 -19.70
N SER A 164 -7.13 -14.70 -19.13
CA SER A 164 -6.79 -14.13 -17.83
C SER A 164 -7.82 -14.45 -16.77
N GLY A 165 -7.36 -14.75 -15.55
CA GLY A 165 -8.21 -15.11 -14.42
C GLY A 165 -8.63 -13.90 -13.59
N ILE A 166 -9.87 -13.94 -13.11
CA ILE A 166 -10.35 -13.08 -12.04
C ILE A 166 -10.65 -13.97 -10.84
N TYR A 167 -10.19 -13.57 -9.69
CA TYR A 167 -10.31 -14.31 -8.44
C TYR A 167 -11.06 -13.45 -7.41
N LYS A 168 -11.71 -14.10 -6.46
CA LYS A 168 -12.38 -13.45 -5.34
C LYS A 168 -11.79 -13.93 -4.04
N TRP A 169 -11.56 -13.02 -3.11
CA TRP A 169 -11.16 -13.36 -1.76
C TRP A 169 -12.32 -13.98 -1.00
N THR A 170 -12.18 -15.23 -0.60
CA THR A 170 -13.20 -16.02 0.11
C THR A 170 -12.50 -16.87 1.15
N ASP A 171 -12.99 -16.83 2.39
CA ASP A 171 -12.47 -17.63 3.52
C ASP A 171 -10.92 -17.54 3.69
N GLY A 172 -10.39 -16.33 3.52
CA GLY A 172 -8.97 -16.07 3.72
C GLY A 172 -8.06 -16.45 2.56
N ARG A 173 -8.58 -16.64 1.35
CA ARG A 173 -7.80 -16.98 0.15
C ARG A 173 -8.47 -16.51 -1.14
N PHE A 174 -7.68 -16.36 -2.19
CA PHE A 174 -8.20 -16.11 -3.53
C PHE A 174 -8.69 -17.40 -4.19
N GLU A 175 -9.95 -17.39 -4.63
CA GLU A 175 -10.58 -18.47 -5.37
C GLU A 175 -10.98 -18.01 -6.76
N ARG A 176 -10.89 -18.89 -7.74
CA ARG A 176 -11.25 -18.58 -9.14
C ARG A 176 -12.71 -18.15 -9.23
N TYR A 177 -12.94 -17.01 -9.87
CA TYR A 177 -14.27 -16.41 -9.99
C TYR A 177 -14.74 -16.31 -11.44
N GLN A 178 -13.92 -15.75 -12.33
CA GLN A 178 -14.24 -15.54 -13.74
C GLN A 178 -12.99 -15.73 -14.58
N ASN A 179 -13.16 -16.15 -15.83
CA ASN A 179 -12.11 -16.15 -16.84
C ASN A 179 -12.49 -15.19 -17.96
N ILE A 180 -11.54 -14.41 -18.45
CA ILE A 180 -11.71 -13.44 -19.53
C ILE A 180 -10.70 -13.76 -20.64
N SER A 181 -11.15 -13.83 -21.88
CA SER A 181 -10.26 -14.00 -23.04
C SER A 181 -9.41 -12.74 -23.21
N THR A 182 -8.09 -12.89 -23.15
CA THR A 182 -7.10 -11.84 -23.33
C THR A 182 -6.02 -12.31 -24.28
N TYR A 183 -5.19 -11.41 -24.78
CA TYR A 183 -4.20 -11.70 -25.81
C TYR A 183 -2.82 -11.20 -25.41
N ASP A 184 -2.04 -12.07 -24.76
CA ASP A 184 -0.75 -11.72 -24.14
C ASP A 184 -0.90 -10.51 -23.22
N ALA A 185 -1.82 -10.67 -22.24
CA ALA A 185 -2.14 -9.59 -21.30
C ALA A 185 -0.92 -9.17 -20.51
N GLN A 186 -0.70 -7.87 -20.38
CA GLN A 186 0.45 -7.27 -19.71
C GLN A 186 0.09 -6.64 -18.38
N ALA A 187 -1.07 -5.96 -18.31
CA ALA A 187 -1.56 -5.31 -17.12
C ALA A 187 -3.09 -5.25 -17.08
N TRP A 188 -3.63 -5.10 -15.89
CA TRP A 188 -5.01 -4.76 -15.60
C TRP A 188 -5.07 -3.47 -14.80
N GLN A 189 -6.08 -2.67 -15.03
CA GLN A 189 -6.39 -1.52 -14.19
C GLN A 189 -7.88 -1.49 -13.83
N TYR A 190 -8.18 -1.47 -12.54
CA TYR A 190 -9.52 -1.26 -12.02
C TYR A 190 -9.81 0.21 -11.80
N PHE A 191 -10.98 0.67 -12.20
CA PHE A 191 -11.39 2.05 -11.98
C PHE A 191 -12.92 2.20 -11.91
N THR A 192 -13.35 3.38 -11.49
CA THR A 192 -14.77 3.72 -11.39
C THR A 192 -15.08 5.02 -12.13
N VAL A 193 -16.28 5.08 -12.70
CA VAL A 193 -16.87 6.32 -13.22
C VAL A 193 -18.24 6.48 -12.57
N GLY A 194 -18.34 7.38 -11.62
CA GLY A 194 -19.48 7.49 -10.74
C GLY A 194 -19.75 6.16 -10.02
N LYS A 195 -20.92 5.55 -10.22
CA LYS A 195 -21.27 4.26 -9.61
C LYS A 195 -20.88 3.05 -10.48
N LYS A 196 -20.39 3.27 -11.69
CA LYS A 196 -19.98 2.21 -12.60
C LYS A 196 -18.58 1.75 -12.28
N LYS A 197 -18.33 0.46 -12.38
CA LYS A 197 -17.04 -0.18 -12.07
C LYS A 197 -16.52 -0.85 -13.33
N PHE A 198 -15.24 -0.66 -13.60
CA PHE A 198 -14.60 -1.12 -14.82
C PHE A 198 -13.26 -1.80 -14.52
N LEU A 199 -12.87 -2.68 -15.42
CA LEU A 199 -11.53 -3.21 -15.58
C LEU A 199 -11.09 -2.96 -17.02
N VAL A 200 -9.88 -2.49 -17.24
CA VAL A 200 -9.26 -2.42 -18.56
C VAL A 200 -8.04 -3.32 -18.60
N VAL A 201 -7.86 -4.04 -19.72
CA VAL A 201 -6.68 -4.90 -19.93
C VAL A 201 -5.77 -4.32 -21.00
N ALA A 202 -4.46 -4.36 -20.76
CA ALA A 202 -3.44 -4.11 -21.77
C ALA A 202 -3.13 -5.41 -22.51
N ASN A 203 -3.64 -5.56 -23.73
CA ASN A 203 -3.32 -6.67 -24.61
C ASN A 203 -2.13 -6.30 -25.50
N CYS A 204 -1.05 -7.08 -25.43
CA CYS A 204 0.16 -6.85 -26.22
C CYS A 204 0.05 -7.43 -27.64
N ARG A 205 -0.93 -8.30 -27.90
CA ARG A 205 -1.15 -8.94 -29.19
C ARG A 205 -2.61 -8.81 -29.65
N SER A 206 -2.82 -9.03 -30.95
CA SER A 206 -4.16 -9.17 -31.53
C SER A 206 -4.68 -10.60 -31.39
N LYS A 207 -6.00 -10.76 -31.50
CA LYS A 207 -6.68 -12.07 -31.52
C LYS A 207 -6.16 -12.94 -32.65
N ASP A 208 -6.03 -12.40 -33.84
CA ASP A 208 -5.60 -13.11 -35.05
C ASP A 208 -4.32 -12.46 -35.58
N ALA A 209 -3.38 -13.26 -36.03
CA ALA A 209 -2.13 -12.79 -36.60
C ALA A 209 -2.37 -11.82 -37.78
N GLY A 210 -1.75 -10.64 -37.72
CA GLY A 210 -1.88 -9.60 -38.73
C GLY A 210 -3.04 -8.61 -38.53
N ASN A 211 -3.91 -8.82 -37.56
CA ASN A 211 -4.93 -7.88 -37.15
C ASN A 211 -4.35 -6.79 -36.23
N GLN A 212 -5.12 -5.69 -36.12
CA GLN A 212 -4.76 -4.59 -35.23
C GLN A 212 -4.89 -5.02 -33.77
N GLU A 213 -3.92 -4.65 -32.95
CA GLU A 213 -3.91 -4.91 -31.52
C GLU A 213 -5.01 -4.08 -30.83
N GLN A 214 -5.67 -4.65 -29.86
CA GLN A 214 -6.81 -4.07 -29.19
C GLN A 214 -6.79 -4.39 -27.69
N SER A 215 -6.97 -3.36 -26.91
CA SER A 215 -7.26 -3.46 -25.48
C SER A 215 -8.75 -3.34 -25.22
N VAL A 216 -9.23 -3.89 -24.12
CA VAL A 216 -10.66 -4.00 -23.84
C VAL A 216 -10.99 -3.47 -22.46
N ILE A 217 -12.01 -2.65 -22.39
CA ILE A 217 -12.66 -2.22 -21.16
C ILE A 217 -13.83 -3.15 -20.87
N TYR A 218 -13.85 -3.72 -19.68
CA TYR A 218 -14.96 -4.52 -19.16
C TYR A 218 -15.69 -3.74 -18.07
N LYS A 219 -17.02 -3.90 -18.02
CA LYS A 219 -17.87 -3.27 -17.01
C LYS A 219 -18.44 -4.32 -16.07
N TRP A 220 -18.43 -4.05 -14.78
CA TRP A 220 -19.11 -4.88 -13.79
C TRP A 220 -20.63 -4.84 -13.99
N SER A 221 -21.24 -6.01 -14.12
CA SER A 221 -22.68 -6.20 -14.17
C SER A 221 -23.17 -6.70 -12.82
N SER A 222 -23.83 -5.85 -12.05
CA SER A 222 -24.42 -6.23 -10.75
C SER A 222 -25.52 -7.28 -10.88
N ARG A 223 -26.17 -7.38 -12.06
CA ARG A 223 -27.17 -8.41 -12.33
C ARG A 223 -26.55 -9.79 -12.59
N LYS A 224 -25.44 -9.81 -13.34
CA LYS A 224 -24.74 -11.05 -13.72
C LYS A 224 -23.64 -11.42 -12.74
N LEU A 225 -23.30 -10.51 -11.83
CA LEU A 225 -22.18 -10.61 -10.87
C LEU A 225 -20.88 -10.97 -11.59
N LYS A 226 -20.58 -10.31 -12.71
CA LYS A 226 -19.34 -10.52 -13.48
C LYS A 226 -19.02 -9.34 -14.36
N PHE A 227 -17.77 -9.27 -14.80
CA PHE A 227 -17.33 -8.33 -15.82
C PHE A 227 -17.82 -8.74 -17.21
N ILE A 228 -18.35 -7.80 -17.96
CA ILE A 228 -18.82 -7.98 -19.34
C ILE A 228 -18.14 -6.96 -20.24
N HIS A 229 -17.87 -7.35 -21.48
CA HIS A 229 -17.31 -6.46 -22.51
C HIS A 229 -18.08 -5.13 -22.58
N TYR A 230 -17.35 -4.03 -22.63
CA TYR A 230 -17.93 -2.69 -22.69
C TYR A 230 -17.44 -1.88 -23.88
N GLN A 231 -16.12 -1.68 -24.00
CA GLN A 231 -15.51 -0.90 -25.08
C GLN A 231 -14.20 -1.55 -25.52
N THR A 232 -13.92 -1.48 -26.82
CA THR A 232 -12.65 -1.89 -27.40
C THR A 232 -11.89 -0.65 -27.86
N LEU A 233 -10.60 -0.57 -27.52
CA LEU A 233 -9.70 0.53 -27.87
C LEU A 233 -8.54 -0.03 -28.70
N ILE A 234 -8.16 0.70 -29.74
CA ILE A 234 -6.99 0.37 -30.55
C ILE A 234 -5.73 0.74 -29.78
N THR A 235 -4.81 -0.20 -29.64
CA THR A 235 -3.55 -0.03 -28.93
C THR A 235 -2.39 -0.62 -29.72
N HIS A 236 -1.16 -0.35 -29.30
CA HIS A 236 0.05 -0.80 -29.96
C HIS A 236 0.99 -1.46 -28.96
N SER A 237 0.96 -2.81 -28.90
CA SER A 237 1.68 -3.60 -27.91
C SER A 237 1.56 -3.00 -26.51
N ALA A 238 0.31 -2.74 -26.09
CA ALA A 238 0.02 -2.08 -24.82
C ALA A 238 0.67 -2.82 -23.65
N ARG A 239 1.28 -2.06 -22.75
CA ARG A 239 1.98 -2.59 -21.57
C ARG A 239 1.22 -2.32 -20.30
N ASP A 240 0.65 -1.14 -20.20
CA ASP A 240 -0.01 -0.69 -19.01
C ASP A 240 -1.20 0.25 -19.33
N TRP A 241 -2.09 0.40 -18.35
CA TRP A 241 -3.15 1.37 -18.27
C TRP A 241 -3.14 2.07 -16.91
N GLU A 242 -3.13 3.38 -16.92
CA GLU A 242 -3.31 4.19 -15.72
C GLU A 242 -4.64 4.94 -15.76
N ALA A 243 -5.45 4.77 -14.70
CA ALA A 243 -6.75 5.40 -14.55
C ALA A 243 -6.73 6.48 -13.48
N PHE A 244 -7.12 7.68 -13.83
CA PHE A 244 -7.09 8.81 -12.91
C PHE A 244 -8.23 9.79 -13.10
N SER A 245 -8.39 10.70 -12.15
CA SER A 245 -9.40 11.76 -12.19
C SER A 245 -8.79 13.13 -11.97
N ILE A 246 -9.20 14.08 -12.81
CA ILE A 246 -8.86 15.50 -12.68
C ILE A 246 -10.16 16.27 -12.65
N GLN A 247 -10.43 17.01 -11.56
CA GLN A 247 -11.64 17.84 -11.41
C GLN A 247 -12.94 17.08 -11.75
N ASP A 248 -13.13 15.90 -11.18
CA ASP A 248 -14.29 15.01 -11.41
C ASP A 248 -14.41 14.41 -12.82
N GLU A 249 -13.46 14.67 -13.70
CA GLU A 249 -13.37 14.04 -15.02
C GLU A 249 -12.45 12.81 -14.96
N THR A 250 -12.88 11.71 -15.55
CA THR A 250 -12.11 10.45 -15.54
C THR A 250 -11.34 10.26 -16.82
N PHE A 251 -10.08 9.87 -16.66
CA PHE A 251 -9.14 9.64 -17.75
C PHE A 251 -8.52 8.24 -17.67
N LEU A 252 -8.06 7.74 -18.82
CA LEU A 252 -7.26 6.54 -18.96
C LEU A 252 -6.05 6.86 -19.83
N ALA A 253 -4.84 6.56 -19.36
CA ALA A 253 -3.63 6.62 -20.16
C ALA A 253 -3.18 5.19 -20.52
N VAL A 254 -2.84 4.94 -21.79
CA VAL A 254 -2.25 3.67 -22.23
C VAL A 254 -0.77 3.84 -22.55
N ALA A 255 0.05 2.92 -22.07
CA ALA A 255 1.45 2.80 -22.47
C ALA A 255 1.53 1.97 -23.76
N ASN A 256 1.60 2.65 -24.91
CA ASN A 256 1.86 2.02 -26.20
C ASN A 256 3.36 1.80 -26.37
N HIS A 257 3.78 0.55 -26.41
CA HIS A 257 5.21 0.20 -26.37
C HIS A 257 5.87 0.20 -27.74
N ARG A 258 5.21 -0.35 -28.75
CA ARG A 258 5.78 -0.46 -30.11
C ARG A 258 4.70 -0.71 -31.16
N GLN A 259 5.01 -0.34 -32.39
CA GLN A 259 4.18 -0.62 -33.56
C GLN A 259 4.99 -1.34 -34.65
N GLY A 260 4.40 -2.35 -35.29
CA GLY A 260 5.04 -3.10 -36.36
C GLY A 260 6.32 -3.83 -35.98
N GLY A 261 6.46 -4.20 -34.71
CA GLY A 261 7.55 -5.03 -34.19
C GLY A 261 8.89 -4.32 -33.95
N ARG A 262 9.14 -3.13 -34.52
CA ARG A 262 10.43 -2.43 -34.41
C ARG A 262 10.34 -0.94 -34.06
N ASN A 263 9.22 -0.30 -34.30
CA ASN A 263 9.09 1.11 -34.01
C ASN A 263 8.63 1.32 -32.55
N HIS A 264 9.56 1.76 -31.72
CA HIS A 264 9.33 2.08 -30.30
C HIS A 264 9.06 3.58 -30.07
N ASN A 265 9.26 4.44 -31.08
CA ASN A 265 8.96 5.85 -30.99
C ASN A 265 7.56 6.09 -31.56
N ILE A 266 6.57 5.92 -30.71
CA ILE A 266 5.15 6.02 -31.07
C ILE A 266 4.38 6.78 -30.00
N ASP A 267 3.19 7.24 -30.37
CA ASP A 267 2.34 7.96 -29.45
C ASP A 267 1.65 7.01 -28.46
N SER A 268 1.70 7.34 -27.20
CA SER A 268 0.79 6.87 -26.18
C SER A 268 -0.44 7.77 -26.14
N VAL A 269 -1.58 7.25 -25.67
CA VAL A 269 -2.87 7.92 -25.79
C VAL A 269 -3.49 8.10 -24.42
N ILE A 270 -4.00 9.30 -24.17
CA ILE A 270 -4.86 9.61 -23.04
C ILE A 270 -6.29 9.73 -23.53
N TYR A 271 -7.17 8.93 -22.94
CA TYR A 271 -8.60 8.94 -23.19
C TYR A 271 -9.33 9.66 -22.07
N LYS A 272 -10.45 10.31 -22.40
CA LYS A 272 -11.34 10.97 -21.45
C LYS A 272 -12.72 10.36 -21.52
N TRP A 273 -13.35 10.16 -20.38
CA TRP A 273 -14.74 9.73 -20.33
C TRP A 273 -15.68 10.79 -20.89
N ASN A 274 -16.48 10.43 -21.90
CA ASN A 274 -17.58 11.26 -22.38
C ASN A 274 -18.89 10.87 -21.66
N PRO A 275 -19.44 11.72 -20.79
CA PRO A 275 -20.62 11.37 -20.00
C PRO A 275 -21.90 11.28 -20.83
N VAL A 276 -21.96 11.87 -22.05
CA VAL A 276 -23.11 11.79 -22.96
C VAL A 276 -23.05 10.50 -23.76
N ALA A 277 -21.94 10.25 -24.45
CA ALA A 277 -21.73 9.05 -25.25
C ALA A 277 -21.56 7.78 -24.39
N GLN A 278 -21.18 7.96 -23.13
CA GLN A 278 -20.87 6.86 -22.16
C GLN A 278 -19.72 5.97 -22.63
N PHE A 279 -18.73 6.55 -23.30
CA PHE A 279 -17.50 5.90 -23.78
C PHE A 279 -16.30 6.77 -23.50
N PHE A 280 -15.10 6.15 -23.57
CA PHE A 280 -13.83 6.86 -23.58
C PHE A 280 -13.48 7.31 -24.99
N GLU A 281 -13.14 8.56 -25.12
CA GLU A 281 -12.71 9.20 -26.38
C GLU A 281 -11.29 9.72 -26.23
N VAL A 282 -10.56 9.78 -27.35
CA VAL A 282 -9.19 10.32 -27.36
C VAL A 282 -9.22 11.79 -26.92
N ASN A 283 -8.46 12.09 -25.86
CA ASN A 283 -8.27 13.44 -25.33
C ASN A 283 -6.93 14.04 -25.77
N GLN A 284 -5.86 13.27 -25.64
CA GLN A 284 -4.51 13.72 -25.96
C GLN A 284 -3.65 12.55 -26.44
N THR A 285 -2.72 12.82 -27.35
CA THR A 285 -1.63 11.91 -27.69
C THR A 285 -0.33 12.50 -27.21
N ILE A 286 0.56 11.66 -26.67
CA ILE A 286 1.85 12.05 -26.16
C ILE A 286 2.92 11.18 -26.83
N PRO A 287 3.89 11.75 -27.53
CA PRO A 287 5.04 11.00 -28.07
C PRO A 287 5.80 10.31 -26.94
N THR A 288 5.95 8.99 -27.04
CA THR A 288 6.68 8.17 -26.07
C THR A 288 7.72 7.30 -26.75
N THR A 289 8.58 6.69 -25.96
CA THR A 289 9.72 5.93 -26.45
C THR A 289 9.77 4.56 -25.79
N GLY A 290 9.06 3.61 -26.40
CA GLY A 290 8.89 2.28 -25.81
C GLY A 290 8.23 2.36 -24.44
N ALA A 291 7.14 3.12 -24.33
CA ALA A 291 6.43 3.30 -23.06
C ALA A 291 6.05 1.95 -22.44
N TYR A 292 6.24 1.83 -21.15
CA TYR A 292 5.96 0.61 -20.42
C TYR A 292 4.93 0.81 -19.32
N ASP A 293 4.99 1.95 -18.63
CA ASP A 293 4.15 2.28 -17.50
C ASP A 293 3.78 3.77 -17.50
N TRP A 294 2.68 4.11 -16.85
CA TRP A 294 2.25 5.45 -16.52
C TRP A 294 1.91 5.53 -15.04
N GLU A 295 2.45 6.49 -14.34
CA GLU A 295 2.16 6.77 -12.93
C GLU A 295 1.52 8.15 -12.78
N PHE A 296 0.27 8.20 -12.29
CA PHE A 296 -0.45 9.45 -12.01
C PHE A 296 -0.35 9.81 -10.53
N PHE A 297 -0.02 11.07 -10.25
CA PHE A 297 0.04 11.55 -8.87
C PHE A 297 -0.31 13.03 -8.74
N THR A 298 -0.56 13.44 -7.50
CA THR A 298 -0.90 14.82 -7.16
C THR A 298 0.08 15.40 -6.15
N ILE A 299 0.47 16.65 -6.34
CA ILE A 299 1.27 17.39 -5.37
C ILE A 299 0.56 18.73 -5.11
N GLY A 300 -0.02 18.86 -3.92
CA GLY A 300 -0.89 20.00 -3.62
C GLY A 300 -2.05 20.10 -4.63
N PRO A 301 -2.24 21.24 -5.31
CA PRO A 301 -3.31 21.40 -6.30
C PRO A 301 -2.92 20.93 -7.71
N TYR A 302 -1.72 20.42 -7.93
CA TYR A 302 -1.19 20.07 -9.25
C TYR A 302 -1.30 18.57 -9.51
N TYR A 303 -1.54 18.23 -10.78
CA TYR A 303 -1.66 16.87 -11.28
C TYR A 303 -0.48 16.55 -12.18
N PHE A 304 0.11 15.39 -11.99
CA PHE A 304 1.28 14.92 -12.71
C PHE A 304 1.03 13.53 -13.30
N LEU A 305 1.75 13.23 -14.37
CA LEU A 305 1.76 11.93 -15.03
C LEU A 305 3.19 11.62 -15.48
N ALA A 306 3.77 10.55 -14.94
CA ALA A 306 5.12 10.10 -15.32
C ALA A 306 5.04 8.91 -16.27
N VAL A 307 5.88 8.87 -17.30
CA VAL A 307 6.01 7.73 -18.20
C VAL A 307 7.33 7.01 -17.96
N ALA A 308 7.30 5.69 -17.90
CA ALA A 308 8.50 4.86 -17.98
C ALA A 308 8.81 4.56 -19.46
N ASN A 309 9.83 5.22 -20.00
CA ASN A 309 10.33 4.96 -21.34
C ASN A 309 11.47 3.93 -21.29
N THR A 310 11.28 2.79 -21.97
CA THR A 310 12.19 1.64 -21.82
C THR A 310 13.26 1.58 -22.89
N PHE A 311 12.89 1.81 -24.16
CA PHE A 311 13.76 1.52 -25.29
C PHE A 311 13.34 2.31 -26.54
N ASN A 312 14.30 2.94 -27.21
CA ASN A 312 14.06 3.73 -28.44
C ASN A 312 14.33 2.98 -29.76
N GLY A 313 14.56 1.67 -29.68
CA GLY A 313 14.98 0.85 -30.79
C GLY A 313 16.52 0.73 -30.93
N ARG A 314 17.29 1.47 -30.13
CA ARG A 314 18.78 1.47 -30.15
C ARG A 314 19.39 1.47 -28.75
N SER A 315 18.81 2.19 -27.81
CA SER A 315 19.33 2.35 -26.44
C SER A 315 18.22 2.18 -25.41
N THR A 316 18.60 1.65 -24.26
CA THR A 316 17.80 1.65 -23.02
C THR A 316 18.19 2.79 -22.08
N VAL A 317 19.25 3.54 -22.40
CA VAL A 317 19.64 4.76 -21.67
C VAL A 317 18.96 5.93 -22.38
N ILE A 318 17.77 6.28 -21.89
CA ILE A 318 16.88 7.26 -22.50
C ILE A 318 16.12 8.03 -21.44
N ASP A 319 15.52 9.15 -21.83
CA ASP A 319 14.76 9.96 -20.91
C ASP A 319 13.34 9.42 -20.71
N SER A 320 12.96 9.30 -19.45
CA SER A 320 11.58 9.18 -18.99
C SER A 320 11.08 10.57 -18.58
N THR A 321 9.84 10.90 -18.93
CA THR A 321 9.32 12.26 -18.76
C THR A 321 8.19 12.31 -17.77
N ILE A 322 8.25 13.29 -16.87
CA ILE A 322 7.15 13.69 -15.99
C ILE A 322 6.42 14.84 -16.66
N TYR A 323 5.10 14.74 -16.75
CA TYR A 323 4.22 15.76 -17.31
C TYR A 323 3.41 16.41 -16.20
N ILE A 324 3.03 17.68 -16.40
CA ILE A 324 2.12 18.43 -15.53
C ILE A 324 0.86 18.81 -16.29
N TRP A 325 -0.29 18.72 -15.63
CA TRP A 325 -1.57 19.14 -16.20
C TRP A 325 -1.73 20.65 -16.14
N LEU A 326 -1.74 21.31 -17.29
CA LEU A 326 -1.92 22.76 -17.43
C LEU A 326 -2.82 23.06 -18.63
N GLY A 327 -3.80 23.93 -18.43
CA GLY A 327 -4.66 24.39 -19.54
C GLY A 327 -5.46 23.27 -20.22
N GLY A 328 -5.81 22.20 -19.49
CA GLY A 328 -6.62 21.10 -20.00
C GLY A 328 -5.85 20.01 -20.73
N MET A 329 -4.52 19.98 -20.62
CA MET A 329 -3.65 18.95 -21.18
C MET A 329 -2.36 18.76 -20.39
N PHE A 330 -1.74 17.61 -20.54
CA PHE A 330 -0.43 17.33 -19.98
C PHE A 330 0.70 17.96 -20.83
N GLN A 331 1.60 18.65 -20.17
CA GLN A 331 2.77 19.31 -20.77
C GLN A 331 4.04 18.80 -20.10
N PRO A 332 5.16 18.67 -20.82
CA PRO A 332 6.42 18.24 -20.22
C PRO A 332 6.82 19.13 -19.04
N TYR A 333 7.18 18.51 -17.94
CA TYR A 333 7.62 19.18 -16.71
C TYR A 333 9.09 18.91 -16.41
N GLN A 334 9.48 17.65 -16.38
CA GLN A 334 10.85 17.22 -16.13
C GLN A 334 11.17 15.95 -16.91
N SER A 335 12.37 15.90 -17.49
CA SER A 335 12.93 14.67 -18.07
C SER A 335 14.03 14.13 -17.17
N ILE A 336 14.03 12.83 -16.96
CA ILE A 336 14.98 12.09 -16.12
C ILE A 336 15.55 10.95 -16.96
N THR A 337 16.89 10.91 -17.11
CA THR A 337 17.53 9.79 -17.78
C THR A 337 17.39 8.51 -16.94
N THR A 338 16.82 7.47 -17.55
CA THR A 338 16.57 6.17 -16.93
C THR A 338 17.22 5.04 -17.73
N PHE A 339 17.25 3.83 -17.17
CA PHE A 339 17.95 2.68 -17.72
C PHE A 339 16.97 1.53 -17.98
N GLY A 340 16.30 1.55 -19.14
CA GLY A 340 15.25 0.60 -19.46
C GLY A 340 14.14 0.63 -18.42
N ALA A 341 13.63 1.82 -18.10
CA ALA A 341 12.59 2.00 -17.10
C ALA A 341 11.34 1.21 -17.45
N ILE A 342 10.80 0.52 -16.47
CA ILE A 342 9.61 -0.34 -16.60
C ILE A 342 8.46 0.19 -15.78
N ASP A 343 8.74 0.80 -14.63
CA ASP A 343 7.75 1.20 -13.65
C ASP A 343 8.17 2.47 -12.92
N TRP A 344 7.19 3.26 -12.49
CA TRP A 344 7.30 4.35 -11.56
C TRP A 344 6.35 4.15 -10.40
N GLU A 345 6.86 4.26 -9.18
CA GLU A 345 6.05 4.22 -7.96
C GLU A 345 6.16 5.54 -7.21
N MET A 346 5.03 6.25 -7.03
CA MET A 346 4.96 7.48 -6.24
C MET A 346 4.49 7.19 -4.83
N PHE A 347 5.19 7.75 -3.87
CA PHE A 347 4.77 7.68 -2.47
C PHE A 347 5.13 8.93 -1.70
N GLN A 348 4.47 9.08 -0.56
CA GLN A 348 4.64 10.23 0.31
C GLN A 348 4.95 9.78 1.73
N ILE A 349 6.00 10.34 2.31
CA ILE A 349 6.37 10.11 3.70
C ILE A 349 6.36 11.46 4.39
N GLU A 350 5.42 11.68 5.31
CA GLU A 350 5.16 12.97 5.95
C GLU A 350 4.89 14.06 4.90
N ASN A 351 5.76 15.09 4.84
CA ASN A 351 5.66 16.18 3.86
C ASN A 351 6.61 16.00 2.67
N ARG A 352 7.25 14.85 2.55
CA ARG A 352 8.22 14.55 1.49
C ARG A 352 7.57 13.70 0.41
N VAL A 353 7.78 14.06 -0.84
CA VAL A 353 7.24 13.37 -2.01
C VAL A 353 8.37 12.65 -2.73
N PHE A 354 8.18 11.38 -3.01
CA PHE A 354 9.16 10.51 -3.64
C PHE A 354 8.62 9.87 -4.90
N LEU A 355 9.54 9.54 -5.81
CA LEU A 355 9.27 8.80 -7.03
C LEU A 355 10.36 7.74 -7.19
N ALA A 356 10.02 6.47 -7.14
CA ALA A 356 10.95 5.37 -7.39
C ALA A 356 10.80 4.89 -8.84
N VAL A 357 11.93 4.66 -9.53
CA VAL A 357 11.94 4.05 -10.87
C VAL A 357 12.52 2.64 -10.83
N ALA A 358 11.84 1.69 -11.44
CA ALA A 358 12.37 0.37 -11.70
C ALA A 358 13.21 0.39 -13.00
N ASN A 359 14.54 0.42 -12.84
CA ASN A 359 15.47 0.30 -13.95
C ASN A 359 15.73 -1.19 -14.24
N SER A 360 15.32 -1.65 -15.42
CA SER A 360 15.35 -3.06 -15.75
C SER A 360 16.68 -3.51 -16.36
N GLN A 361 17.24 -2.72 -17.27
CA GLN A 361 18.43 -3.11 -18.01
C GLN A 361 19.14 -1.93 -18.64
N MET A 362 20.45 -2.05 -18.78
CA MET A 362 21.27 -1.07 -19.48
C MET A 362 21.98 -1.74 -20.67
N LEU A 363 21.68 -1.26 -21.88
CA LEU A 363 22.41 -1.63 -23.07
C LEU A 363 23.64 -0.73 -23.17
N THR A 364 24.84 -1.31 -23.06
CA THR A 364 26.10 -0.58 -23.16
C THR A 364 26.41 -0.25 -24.61
N GLU A 365 27.33 0.70 -24.84
CA GLU A 365 27.81 1.07 -26.18
C GLU A 365 28.46 -0.13 -26.91
N GLU A 366 29.00 -1.09 -26.18
CA GLU A 366 29.61 -2.30 -26.71
C GLU A 366 28.54 -3.38 -27.07
N GLY A 367 27.26 -3.08 -26.89
CA GLY A 367 26.15 -4.01 -27.18
C GLY A 367 25.91 -5.07 -26.08
N LYS A 368 26.52 -4.95 -24.89
CA LYS A 368 26.27 -5.83 -23.75
C LYS A 368 25.04 -5.32 -22.97
N ILE A 369 24.20 -6.22 -22.53
CA ILE A 369 23.08 -5.91 -21.64
C ILE A 369 23.48 -6.21 -20.20
N LEU A 370 23.33 -5.22 -19.33
CA LEU A 370 23.48 -5.32 -17.89
C LEU A 370 22.10 -5.39 -17.25
N TYR A 371 21.87 -6.40 -16.40
CA TYR A 371 20.62 -6.62 -15.70
C TYR A 371 20.71 -6.28 -14.20
N SER A 372 21.92 -6.36 -13.62
CA SER A 372 22.21 -5.90 -12.26
C SER A 372 22.66 -4.46 -12.34
N ILE A 373 21.73 -3.55 -12.10
CA ILE A 373 21.92 -2.09 -12.20
C ILE A 373 21.16 -1.37 -11.10
N ASN A 374 21.49 -0.10 -10.89
CA ASN A 374 20.80 0.69 -9.87
C ASN A 374 19.41 1.14 -10.35
N SER A 375 18.41 0.86 -9.55
CA SER A 375 17.14 1.58 -9.53
C SER A 375 17.28 2.81 -8.64
N THR A 376 16.54 3.87 -8.93
CA THR A 376 16.73 5.17 -8.28
C THR A 376 15.44 5.65 -7.63
N ILE A 377 15.57 6.17 -6.43
CA ILE A 377 14.50 6.91 -5.73
C ILE A 377 14.83 8.38 -5.83
N TYR A 378 13.90 9.17 -6.32
CA TYR A 378 13.98 10.62 -6.41
C TYR A 378 13.11 11.25 -5.33
N GLU A 379 13.51 12.42 -4.84
CA GLU A 379 12.73 13.24 -3.93
C GLU A 379 12.43 14.59 -4.57
N LEU A 380 11.22 15.09 -4.39
CA LEU A 380 10.86 16.44 -4.82
C LEU A 380 11.58 17.47 -3.97
N SER A 381 12.46 18.23 -4.61
CA SER A 381 13.09 19.41 -3.99
C SER A 381 12.12 20.59 -4.02
N MET A 382 11.71 21.06 -2.86
CA MET A 382 10.82 22.23 -2.74
C MET A 382 11.49 23.52 -3.24
N THR A 383 12.84 23.57 -3.24
CA THR A 383 13.60 24.74 -3.70
C THR A 383 13.65 24.83 -5.22
N SER A 384 14.00 23.73 -5.90
CA SER A 384 14.08 23.70 -7.37
C SER A 384 12.74 23.34 -8.01
N GLN A 385 11.78 22.83 -7.23
CA GLN A 385 10.51 22.29 -7.72
C GLN A 385 10.71 21.17 -8.75
N THR A 386 11.76 20.37 -8.58
CA THR A 386 12.10 19.23 -9.44
C THR A 386 12.43 18.02 -8.58
N PHE A 387 12.27 16.84 -9.16
CA PHE A 387 12.72 15.60 -8.56
C PHE A 387 14.25 15.49 -8.68
N ILE A 388 14.92 15.32 -7.57
CA ILE A 388 16.37 15.16 -7.47
C ILE A 388 16.68 13.76 -6.91
N LYS A 389 17.80 13.18 -7.33
CA LYS A 389 18.21 11.87 -6.86
C LYS A 389 18.40 11.87 -5.35
N PHE A 390 17.67 10.96 -4.67
CA PHE A 390 17.74 10.76 -3.21
C PHE A 390 18.56 9.51 -2.87
N GLN A 391 18.24 8.36 -3.48
CA GLN A 391 18.89 7.09 -3.17
C GLN A 391 19.00 6.22 -4.43
N GLU A 392 20.08 5.48 -4.52
CA GLU A 392 20.26 4.41 -5.51
C GLU A 392 20.29 3.06 -4.80
N ILE A 393 19.58 2.08 -5.35
CA ILE A 393 19.50 0.73 -4.83
C ILE A 393 19.83 -0.23 -5.97
N GLU A 394 20.84 -1.07 -5.78
CA GLU A 394 21.17 -2.12 -6.75
C GLU A 394 20.02 -3.15 -6.83
N THR A 395 19.53 -3.35 -8.04
CA THR A 395 18.42 -4.26 -8.34
C THR A 395 18.78 -5.18 -9.50
N ASN A 396 17.99 -6.24 -9.71
CA ASN A 396 18.25 -7.24 -10.74
C ASN A 396 17.09 -7.27 -11.72
N SER A 397 17.23 -6.55 -12.84
CA SER A 397 16.15 -6.35 -13.81
C SER A 397 14.84 -6.02 -13.08
N ALA A 398 14.86 -4.92 -12.33
CA ALA A 398 13.69 -4.48 -11.59
C ALA A 398 12.54 -4.19 -12.54
N LEU A 399 11.36 -4.74 -12.26
CA LEU A 399 10.19 -4.60 -13.11
C LEU A 399 9.05 -3.84 -12.42
N ASP A 400 9.12 -3.70 -11.08
CA ASP A 400 8.09 -3.06 -10.29
C ASP A 400 8.63 -2.64 -8.92
N TRP A 401 8.04 -1.57 -8.37
CA TRP A 401 8.13 -1.14 -6.99
C TRP A 401 6.73 -1.01 -6.39
N GLU A 402 6.51 -1.57 -5.23
CA GLU A 402 5.27 -1.40 -4.48
C GLU A 402 5.54 -0.79 -3.12
N TYR A 403 4.88 0.34 -2.82
CA TYR A 403 4.94 1.03 -1.54
C TYR A 403 3.81 0.58 -0.63
N PHE A 404 4.14 0.24 0.61
CA PHE A 404 3.13 -0.15 1.60
C PHE A 404 3.51 0.27 3.02
N THR A 405 2.54 0.19 3.92
CA THR A 405 2.72 0.56 5.33
C THR A 405 2.26 -0.56 6.24
N VAL A 406 2.98 -0.74 7.35
CA VAL A 406 2.56 -1.60 8.46
C VAL A 406 2.69 -0.79 9.74
N GLY A 407 1.56 -0.49 10.38
CA GLY A 407 1.52 0.49 11.46
C GLY A 407 2.03 1.85 10.99
N ASP A 408 3.08 2.36 11.64
CA ASP A 408 3.72 3.63 11.24
C ASP A 408 4.93 3.43 10.32
N ASP A 409 5.41 2.19 10.19
CA ASP A 409 6.57 1.87 9.37
C ASP A 409 6.20 1.89 7.87
N LYS A 410 7.12 2.40 7.05
CA LYS A 410 6.97 2.54 5.60
C LYS A 410 7.93 1.61 4.90
N PHE A 411 7.45 0.96 3.87
CA PHE A 411 8.18 -0.06 3.14
C PHE A 411 8.07 0.13 1.63
N LEU A 412 9.12 -0.32 0.94
CA LEU A 412 9.12 -0.57 -0.50
C LEU A 412 9.50 -2.03 -0.73
N VAL A 413 8.84 -2.70 -1.65
CA VAL A 413 9.28 -3.99 -2.17
C VAL A 413 9.61 -3.87 -3.65
N VAL A 414 10.68 -4.53 -4.10
CA VAL A 414 11.09 -4.52 -5.50
C VAL A 414 10.85 -5.89 -6.14
N ALA A 415 10.35 -5.90 -7.37
CA ALA A 415 10.30 -7.08 -8.20
C ALA A 415 11.64 -7.30 -8.92
N ASN A 416 12.54 -8.09 -8.32
CA ASN A 416 13.77 -8.54 -8.95
C ASN A 416 13.47 -9.75 -9.86
N SER A 417 13.63 -9.59 -11.17
CA SER A 417 13.21 -10.60 -12.14
C SER A 417 14.35 -11.47 -12.67
N TYR A 418 15.50 -10.86 -13.01
CA TYR A 418 16.58 -11.55 -13.72
C TYR A 418 17.93 -10.87 -13.47
N ASP A 419 18.99 -11.66 -13.22
CA ASP A 419 20.35 -11.15 -12.97
C ASP A 419 21.33 -11.35 -14.17
N GLY A 420 20.80 -11.85 -15.29
CA GLY A 420 21.61 -12.25 -16.45
C GLY A 420 21.88 -13.75 -16.52
N ASN A 421 21.64 -14.49 -15.42
CA ASN A 421 21.87 -15.93 -15.36
C ASN A 421 20.65 -16.70 -14.83
N SER A 422 19.93 -16.14 -13.86
CA SER A 422 18.84 -16.81 -13.15
C SER A 422 17.61 -15.91 -13.04
N TYR A 423 16.43 -16.53 -13.08
CA TYR A 423 15.15 -15.94 -12.72
C TYR A 423 14.74 -16.28 -11.28
N SER A 424 15.42 -17.23 -10.63
CA SER A 424 15.22 -17.56 -9.22
C SER A 424 16.08 -16.63 -8.37
N LEU A 425 15.50 -15.53 -7.96
CA LEU A 425 16.16 -14.44 -7.24
C LEU A 425 15.40 -14.10 -5.96
N ASN A 426 16.04 -13.31 -5.11
CA ASN A 426 15.36 -12.67 -4.01
C ASN A 426 14.83 -11.30 -4.43
N SER A 427 13.54 -11.11 -4.29
CA SER A 427 12.94 -9.79 -4.15
C SER A 427 13.19 -9.27 -2.73
N VAL A 428 13.25 -7.97 -2.54
CA VAL A 428 13.70 -7.38 -1.28
C VAL A 428 12.68 -6.38 -0.78
N ILE A 429 12.33 -6.49 0.50
CA ILE A 429 11.58 -5.46 1.21
C ILE A 429 12.57 -4.53 1.90
N TYR A 430 12.41 -3.25 1.67
CA TYR A 430 13.17 -2.17 2.30
C TYR A 430 12.27 -1.40 3.25
N ARG A 431 12.82 -0.99 4.41
CA ARG A 431 12.12 -0.16 5.39
C ARG A 431 12.73 1.23 5.42
N TRP A 432 11.88 2.25 5.47
CA TRP A 432 12.28 3.64 5.66
C TRP A 432 12.95 3.87 7.02
N GLN A 433 14.11 4.52 7.01
CA GLN A 433 14.91 4.86 8.19
C GLN A 433 15.26 6.35 8.25
N GLY A 434 14.36 7.20 7.77
CA GLY A 434 14.57 8.65 7.81
C GLY A 434 15.79 9.09 7.00
N TYR A 435 16.82 9.60 7.67
CA TYR A 435 18.04 10.09 7.03
C TYR A 435 18.79 9.01 6.22
N GLU A 436 18.77 7.77 6.68
CA GLU A 436 19.44 6.65 6.01
C GLU A 436 18.70 6.17 4.76
N GLY A 437 17.48 6.67 4.52
CA GLY A 437 16.65 6.23 3.42
C GLY A 437 16.03 4.85 3.65
N PHE A 438 15.89 4.08 2.60
CA PHE A 438 15.36 2.72 2.62
C PHE A 438 16.47 1.69 2.81
N ILE A 439 16.35 0.86 3.85
CA ILE A 439 17.31 -0.21 4.16
C ILE A 439 16.65 -1.58 4.00
N PRO A 440 17.38 -2.62 3.49
CA PRO A 440 16.81 -3.95 3.30
C PRO A 440 16.51 -4.62 4.64
N VAL A 441 15.29 -5.16 4.77
CA VAL A 441 14.84 -5.85 6.00
C VAL A 441 14.42 -7.29 5.76
N HIS A 442 13.82 -7.62 4.62
CA HIS A 442 13.43 -8.99 4.28
C HIS A 442 13.84 -9.33 2.85
N ARG A 443 14.19 -10.59 2.65
CA ARG A 443 14.50 -11.17 1.34
C ARG A 443 13.53 -12.29 1.06
N LEU A 444 12.80 -12.18 -0.06
CA LEU A 444 11.73 -13.09 -0.45
C LEU A 444 12.15 -13.84 -1.71
N SER A 445 12.24 -15.15 -1.63
CA SER A 445 12.57 -15.99 -2.80
C SER A 445 11.43 -15.93 -3.81
N THR A 446 11.73 -15.45 -5.02
CA THR A 446 10.78 -15.32 -6.13
C THR A 446 11.33 -15.96 -7.40
N ASN A 447 10.47 -16.24 -8.39
CA ASN A 447 10.87 -16.79 -9.67
C ASN A 447 10.33 -15.92 -10.81
N GLY A 448 11.22 -15.14 -11.45
CA GLY A 448 10.82 -14.20 -12.48
C GLY A 448 9.74 -13.24 -11.99
N CYS A 449 9.95 -12.69 -10.80
CA CYS A 449 9.04 -11.71 -10.21
C CYS A 449 8.86 -10.53 -11.14
N ARG A 450 7.63 -10.11 -11.37
CA ARG A 450 7.36 -9.04 -12.30
C ARG A 450 6.57 -7.91 -11.68
N ASP A 451 5.73 -8.21 -10.70
CA ASP A 451 4.81 -7.27 -10.11
C ASP A 451 4.53 -7.65 -8.66
N TRP A 452 4.30 -6.69 -7.81
CA TRP A 452 3.89 -6.81 -6.41
C TRP A 452 2.63 -6.01 -6.17
N GLU A 453 1.73 -6.56 -5.39
CA GLU A 453 0.53 -5.89 -4.91
C GLU A 453 0.38 -6.06 -3.41
N TYR A 454 0.08 -4.96 -2.73
CA TYR A 454 -0.23 -4.92 -1.31
C TYR A 454 -1.74 -4.79 -1.09
N PHE A 455 -2.28 -5.60 -0.19
CA PHE A 455 -3.68 -5.49 0.18
C PHE A 455 -3.93 -5.84 1.63
N ASN A 456 -5.04 -5.29 2.16
CA ASN A 456 -5.50 -5.50 3.52
C ASN A 456 -6.85 -6.21 3.55
N THR A 457 -7.02 -7.04 4.56
CA THR A 457 -8.29 -7.67 4.92
C THR A 457 -8.55 -7.49 6.41
N THR A 458 -9.70 -7.95 6.90
CA THR A 458 -9.97 -8.02 8.35
C THR A 458 -9.01 -8.94 9.11
N ASP A 459 -8.36 -9.87 8.40
CA ASP A 459 -7.48 -10.88 8.98
C ASP A 459 -5.98 -10.52 8.91
N GLY A 460 -5.67 -9.34 8.37
CA GLY A 460 -4.31 -8.81 8.30
C GLY A 460 -3.92 -8.24 6.94
N SER A 461 -2.62 -8.01 6.79
CA SER A 461 -1.99 -7.41 5.62
C SER A 461 -1.24 -8.46 4.81
N TYR A 462 -1.25 -8.31 3.51
CA TYR A 462 -0.70 -9.27 2.57
C TYR A 462 0.06 -8.58 1.45
N LEU A 463 1.04 -9.31 0.90
CA LEU A 463 1.67 -9.05 -0.39
C LEU A 463 1.38 -10.21 -1.33
N ILE A 464 1.22 -9.93 -2.60
CA ILE A 464 1.15 -10.94 -3.65
C ILE A 464 2.12 -10.59 -4.76
N TYR A 465 2.81 -11.58 -5.33
CA TYR A 465 3.64 -11.33 -6.49
C TYR A 465 3.24 -12.17 -7.69
N SER A 466 3.43 -11.61 -8.87
CA SER A 466 3.28 -12.31 -10.13
C SER A 466 4.58 -12.99 -10.56
N SER A 467 4.48 -14.18 -11.18
CA SER A 467 5.61 -14.87 -11.78
C SER A 467 5.47 -14.89 -13.31
N ALA A 468 6.44 -14.29 -13.98
CA ALA A 468 6.54 -14.32 -15.44
C ALA A 468 7.21 -15.61 -15.98
N ARG A 469 7.48 -16.61 -15.13
CA ARG A 469 8.16 -17.85 -15.47
C ARG A 469 7.41 -19.13 -15.10
N ALA A 470 6.35 -18.99 -14.32
CA ALA A 470 5.52 -20.12 -13.91
C ALA A 470 4.05 -19.69 -13.84
N ALA A 471 3.15 -20.64 -14.01
CA ALA A 471 1.73 -20.47 -13.74
C ALA A 471 1.44 -20.56 -12.22
N LEU A 472 2.35 -20.05 -11.41
CA LEU A 472 2.31 -20.07 -9.95
C LEU A 472 2.75 -18.72 -9.40
N SER A 473 1.82 -18.01 -8.83
CA SER A 473 2.02 -16.79 -8.03
C SER A 473 1.86 -17.13 -6.54
N LYS A 474 2.28 -16.26 -5.65
CA LYS A 474 2.16 -16.47 -4.20
C LYS A 474 1.56 -15.30 -3.49
N VAL A 475 0.66 -15.58 -2.57
CA VAL A 475 0.18 -14.64 -1.55
C VAL A 475 0.99 -14.86 -0.29
N LEU A 476 1.54 -13.81 0.24
CA LEU A 476 2.34 -13.76 1.46
C LEU A 476 1.59 -12.99 2.53
N LYS A 477 1.63 -13.45 3.76
CA LYS A 477 1.05 -12.74 4.89
C LYS A 477 2.12 -11.99 5.66
N LEU A 478 1.87 -10.72 5.93
CA LEU A 478 2.72 -9.89 6.78
C LEU A 478 2.35 -10.17 8.25
N ARG A 479 3.27 -10.74 8.99
CA ARG A 479 3.10 -10.99 10.43
C ARG A 479 3.62 -9.83 11.22
N THR A 480 2.82 -9.38 12.17
CA THR A 480 3.08 -8.20 13.00
C THR A 480 3.16 -8.54 14.47
N ILE A 481 3.88 -7.72 15.21
CA ILE A 481 4.01 -7.75 16.67
C ILE A 481 3.59 -6.43 17.29
#